data_6f6792e0f1db99ff81dce61ae0c7747a
#
_entry.id   6f6792e0f1db99ff81dce61ae0c7747a
#
_cell.length_a   1.000
_cell.length_b   1.000
_cell.length_c   1.000
_cell.angle_alpha   90.00
_cell.angle_beta   90.00
_cell.angle_gamma   90.00
#
_symmetry.space_group_name_H-M   'P 1'
#
loop_
_entity.id
_entity.type
_entity.pdbx_description
1 polymer ?
#
loop_
_entity_poly.entity_id
_entity_poly.type
_entity_poly.pdbx_seq_one_letter_code
_entity_poly.pdbx_strand_id
1 'polypeptide(L)'
;NEVPEHETDKYGMVSVEESSLPTNSFVLKDIIEKPKSNAPSNLAVVGRYVLSSKIFKYLKNLKPSVGGEVQLTDAIKLMLNDENIVGYLYEGKKFDCGSRHGYVNAIQYLAKETLDD
;
A
#
# COMPACT_ATOMS: atom_id res chain seq x y z
N ASN A 1 -0.47 2.41 5.66
CA ASN A 1 -1.64 2.70 6.49
C ASN A 1 -2.18 1.44 7.13
N GLU A 2 -2.63 1.51 8.39
CA GLU A 2 -3.34 0.41 9.03
C GLU A 2 -4.78 0.33 8.55
N VAL A 3 -5.27 -0.90 8.33
CA VAL A 3 -6.65 -1.17 7.95
C VAL A 3 -7.24 -2.26 8.85
N PRO A 4 -8.57 -2.28 9.04
CA PRO A 4 -9.23 -3.37 9.73
C PRO A 4 -8.99 -4.72 9.02
N GLU A 5 -8.92 -5.81 9.77
CA GLU A 5 -8.66 -7.14 9.22
C GLU A 5 -9.62 -7.55 8.09
N HIS A 6 -10.90 -7.20 8.21
CA HIS A 6 -11.93 -7.50 7.21
C HIS A 6 -11.83 -6.68 5.91
N GLU A 7 -10.87 -5.77 5.81
CA GLU A 7 -10.60 -4.96 4.62
C GLU A 7 -9.28 -5.30 3.92
N THR A 8 -8.51 -6.24 4.46
CA THR A 8 -7.18 -6.58 3.93
C THR A 8 -7.21 -7.13 2.51
N ASP A 9 -8.33 -7.74 2.08
CA ASP A 9 -8.56 -8.25 0.73
C ASP A 9 -8.79 -7.18 -0.34
N LYS A 10 -8.89 -5.90 0.07
CA LYS A 10 -9.12 -4.77 -0.84
C LYS A 10 -7.83 -4.09 -1.31
N TYR A 11 -6.72 -4.31 -0.62
CA TYR A 11 -5.47 -3.57 -0.79
C TYR A 11 -4.26 -4.49 -0.97
N GLY A 12 -3.19 -3.93 -1.50
CA GLY A 12 -1.86 -4.52 -1.34
C GLY A 12 -1.46 -4.49 0.13
N MET A 13 -1.08 -5.63 0.69
CA MET A 13 -0.70 -5.78 2.11
C MET A 13 0.78 -6.05 2.23
N VAL A 14 1.43 -5.45 3.22
CA VAL A 14 2.87 -5.62 3.46
C VAL A 14 3.15 -6.32 4.78
N SER A 15 4.18 -7.15 4.83
CA SER A 15 4.84 -7.52 6.08
C SER A 15 6.15 -6.76 6.24
N VAL A 16 6.51 -6.50 7.48
CA VAL A 16 7.67 -5.69 7.82
C VAL A 16 8.56 -6.42 8.82
N GLU A 17 9.84 -6.04 8.85
CA GLU A 17 10.77 -6.49 9.89
C GLU A 17 10.78 -5.47 11.02
N GLU A 18 11.00 -5.94 12.25
CA GLU A 18 11.41 -5.07 13.34
C GLU A 18 12.72 -4.40 12.95
N SER A 19 12.73 -3.10 12.86
CA SER A 19 13.90 -2.35 12.42
C SER A 19 14.24 -1.23 13.41
N SER A 20 15.51 -0.87 13.44
CA SER A 20 16.01 0.29 14.15
C SER A 20 15.87 1.60 13.35
N LEU A 21 15.07 1.60 12.29
CA LEU A 21 14.81 2.78 11.48
C LEU A 21 14.05 3.85 12.29
N PRO A 22 14.11 5.12 11.87
CA PRO A 22 13.34 6.19 12.50
C PRO A 22 11.86 5.83 12.64
N THR A 23 11.21 6.46 13.61
CA THR A 23 9.78 6.30 13.90
C THR A 23 8.94 6.30 12.62
N ASN A 24 7.97 5.40 12.55
CA ASN A 24 7.07 5.22 11.40
C ASN A 24 7.72 4.66 10.11
N SER A 25 8.99 4.23 10.16
CA SER A 25 9.69 3.60 9.03
C SER A 25 9.98 2.14 9.31
N PHE A 26 9.78 1.28 8.30
CA PHE A 26 9.92 -0.17 8.41
C PHE A 26 10.61 -0.73 7.17
N VAL A 27 11.46 -1.73 7.34
CA VAL A 27 11.96 -2.52 6.20
C VAL A 27 10.87 -3.49 5.77
N LEU A 28 10.51 -3.48 4.50
CA LEU A 28 9.55 -4.43 3.95
C LEU A 28 10.19 -5.82 3.84
N LYS A 29 9.44 -6.82 4.28
CA LYS A 29 9.79 -8.23 4.14
C LYS A 29 9.04 -8.90 2.99
N ASP A 30 7.79 -8.57 2.82
CA ASP A 30 6.94 -9.07 1.73
C ASP A 30 5.82 -8.08 1.40
N ILE A 31 5.25 -8.23 0.19
CA ILE A 31 4.09 -7.49 -0.27
C ILE A 31 3.20 -8.42 -1.10
N ILE A 32 1.88 -8.39 -0.86
CA ILE A 32 0.90 -9.26 -1.53
C ILE A 32 -0.29 -8.41 -1.96
N GLU A 33 -0.66 -8.47 -3.24
CA GLU A 33 -1.83 -7.78 -3.77
C GLU A 33 -3.10 -8.53 -3.40
N LYS A 34 -4.02 -7.83 -2.71
CA LYS A 34 -5.37 -8.28 -2.38
C LYS A 34 -5.44 -9.75 -1.91
N PRO A 35 -4.80 -10.08 -0.78
CA PRO A 35 -4.77 -11.45 -0.29
C PRO A 35 -6.20 -11.91 0.06
N LYS A 36 -6.63 -13.03 -0.51
CA LYS A 36 -7.98 -13.59 -0.25
C LYS A 36 -8.12 -14.19 1.16
N SER A 37 -7.01 -14.54 1.78
CA SER A 37 -6.93 -15.08 3.15
C SER A 37 -5.52 -14.88 3.68
N ASN A 38 -5.36 -14.93 5.01
CA ASN A 38 -4.05 -14.87 5.67
C ASN A 38 -3.21 -13.66 5.22
N ALA A 39 -3.78 -12.46 5.28
CA ALA A 39 -3.03 -11.24 5.05
C ALA A 39 -1.78 -11.23 5.95
N PRO A 40 -0.60 -10.80 5.43
CA PRO A 40 0.65 -10.88 6.18
C PRO A 40 0.70 -9.92 7.37
N SER A 41 -0.17 -8.92 7.39
CA SER A 41 -0.37 -7.94 8.46
C SER A 41 -1.65 -7.13 8.21
N ASN A 42 -1.87 -6.07 9.01
CA ASN A 42 -2.91 -5.06 8.78
C ASN A 42 -2.37 -3.79 8.10
N LEU A 43 -1.13 -3.81 7.59
CA LEU A 43 -0.50 -2.67 6.92
C LEU A 43 -0.81 -2.68 5.43
N ALA A 44 -1.64 -1.75 5.00
CA ALA A 44 -2.06 -1.59 3.61
C ALA A 44 -1.25 -0.53 2.87
N VAL A 45 -0.96 -0.81 1.61
CA VAL A 45 -0.34 0.14 0.68
C VAL A 45 -1.36 1.21 0.27
N VAL A 46 -0.94 2.48 0.24
CA VAL A 46 -1.81 3.60 -0.14
C VAL A 46 -1.61 4.08 -1.58
N GLY A 47 -0.77 3.39 -2.36
CA GLY A 47 -0.53 3.74 -3.76
C GLY A 47 0.41 4.93 -3.96
N ARG A 48 1.22 5.28 -2.95
CA ARG A 48 2.27 6.31 -3.07
C ARG A 48 3.64 5.66 -2.97
N TYR A 49 4.41 5.80 -4.04
CA TYR A 49 5.68 5.09 -4.21
C TYR A 49 6.79 6.05 -4.65
N VAL A 50 7.97 5.86 -4.09
CA VAL A 50 9.23 6.36 -4.62
C VAL A 50 10.10 5.14 -4.90
N LEU A 51 10.28 4.81 -6.16
CA LEU A 51 10.96 3.60 -6.60
C LEU A 51 12.14 3.95 -7.50
N SER A 52 13.21 3.16 -7.41
CA SER A 52 14.33 3.28 -8.34
C SER A 52 13.88 2.87 -9.76
N SER A 53 14.58 3.37 -10.78
CA SER A 53 14.29 3.01 -12.20
C SER A 53 14.42 1.51 -12.48
N LYS A 54 15.04 0.74 -11.59
CA LYS A 54 15.14 -0.71 -11.71
C LYS A 54 13.78 -1.41 -11.68
N ILE A 55 12.73 -0.77 -11.15
CA ILE A 55 11.37 -1.31 -11.15
C ILE A 55 10.90 -1.69 -12.57
N PHE A 56 11.32 -0.94 -13.60
CA PHE A 56 10.96 -1.23 -14.99
C PHE A 56 11.53 -2.56 -15.49
N LYS A 57 12.68 -3.01 -14.97
CA LYS A 57 13.24 -4.33 -15.29
C LYS A 57 12.30 -5.45 -14.83
N TYR A 58 11.72 -5.31 -13.64
CA TYR A 58 10.79 -6.29 -13.07
C TYR A 58 9.45 -6.25 -13.80
N LEU A 59 8.88 -5.05 -14.01
CA LEU A 59 7.61 -4.88 -14.73
C LEU A 59 7.62 -5.48 -16.14
N LYS A 60 8.72 -5.35 -16.87
CA LYS A 60 8.84 -5.82 -18.26
C LYS A 60 8.59 -7.32 -18.42
N ASN A 61 8.92 -8.11 -17.39
CA ASN A 61 8.88 -9.58 -17.45
C ASN A 61 7.70 -10.17 -16.67
N LEU A 62 6.86 -9.33 -16.07
CA LEU A 62 5.69 -9.79 -15.33
C LEU A 62 4.58 -10.25 -16.27
N LYS A 63 3.87 -11.27 -15.82
CA LYS A 63 2.61 -11.71 -16.42
C LYS A 63 1.44 -11.13 -15.62
N PRO A 64 0.28 -10.93 -16.25
CA PRO A 64 -0.93 -10.56 -15.52
C PRO A 64 -1.24 -11.53 -14.37
N SER A 65 -1.64 -10.99 -13.22
CA SER A 65 -1.98 -11.74 -12.01
C SER A 65 -3.39 -11.40 -11.55
N VAL A 66 -3.56 -10.83 -10.38
CA VAL A 66 -4.87 -10.47 -9.81
C VAL A 66 -5.64 -9.54 -10.74
N GLY A 67 -6.87 -9.93 -11.07
CA GLY A 67 -7.73 -9.14 -11.98
C GLY A 67 -7.34 -9.22 -13.46
N GLY A 68 -6.35 -10.03 -13.85
CA GLY A 68 -5.86 -10.10 -15.22
C GLY A 68 -4.95 -8.93 -15.62
N GLU A 69 -4.46 -8.17 -14.67
CA GLU A 69 -3.61 -7.01 -14.86
C GLU A 69 -2.18 -7.28 -14.38
N VAL A 70 -1.20 -6.57 -14.97
CA VAL A 70 0.18 -6.53 -14.46
C VAL A 70 0.20 -5.64 -13.23
N GLN A 71 0.45 -6.24 -12.07
CA GLN A 71 0.42 -5.54 -10.80
C GLN A 71 1.79 -4.96 -10.43
N LEU A 72 1.81 -3.66 -10.07
CA LEU A 72 3.02 -3.02 -9.53
C LEU A 72 3.50 -3.71 -8.24
N THR A 73 2.57 -4.20 -7.43
CA THR A 73 2.83 -4.94 -6.20
C THR A 73 3.68 -6.19 -6.46
N ASP A 74 3.42 -6.93 -7.55
CA ASP A 74 4.21 -8.10 -7.93
C ASP A 74 5.64 -7.70 -8.37
N ALA A 75 5.79 -6.55 -9.04
CA ALA A 75 7.11 -6.02 -9.40
C ALA A 75 7.91 -5.61 -8.15
N ILE A 76 7.27 -4.96 -7.19
CA ILE A 76 7.88 -4.59 -5.90
C ILE A 76 8.30 -5.84 -5.14
N LYS A 77 7.47 -6.88 -5.12
CA LYS A 77 7.80 -8.16 -4.49
C LYS A 77 9.05 -8.80 -5.09
N LEU A 78 9.19 -8.79 -6.41
CA LEU A 78 10.42 -9.27 -7.06
C LEU A 78 11.63 -8.39 -6.72
N MET A 79 11.45 -7.08 -6.66
CA MET A 79 12.50 -6.12 -6.35
C MET A 79 13.03 -6.30 -4.91
N LEU A 80 12.21 -6.76 -3.95
CA LEU A 80 12.61 -7.07 -2.58
C LEU A 80 13.72 -8.14 -2.50
N ASN A 81 13.89 -8.99 -3.52
CA ASN A 81 14.98 -9.95 -3.55
C ASN A 81 16.36 -9.30 -3.79
N ASP A 82 16.38 -8.13 -4.39
CA ASP A 82 17.61 -7.44 -4.82
C ASP A 82 17.85 -6.13 -4.05
N GLU A 83 16.81 -5.53 -3.48
CA GLU A 83 16.88 -4.22 -2.82
C GLU A 83 16.05 -4.18 -1.53
N ASN A 84 16.57 -3.47 -0.54
CA ASN A 84 15.79 -3.13 0.64
C ASN A 84 14.79 -2.02 0.29
N ILE A 85 13.53 -2.26 0.55
CA ILE A 85 12.45 -1.29 0.37
C ILE A 85 11.94 -0.89 1.75
N VAL A 86 11.79 0.41 1.95
CA VAL A 86 11.31 0.97 3.21
C VAL A 86 9.85 1.38 3.03
N GLY A 87 9.00 0.92 3.94
CA GLY A 87 7.65 1.42 4.10
C GLY A 87 7.64 2.56 5.12
N TYR A 88 6.84 3.58 4.86
CA TYR A 88 6.58 4.68 5.79
C TYR A 88 5.11 4.70 6.18
N LEU A 89 4.84 4.55 7.48
CA LEU A 89 3.50 4.69 8.03
C LEU A 89 3.20 6.19 8.19
N TYR A 90 2.51 6.75 7.21
CA TYR A 90 2.25 8.19 7.21
C TYR A 90 1.15 8.56 8.22
N GLU A 91 1.29 9.73 8.78
CA GLU A 91 0.26 10.37 9.61
C GLU A 91 -0.72 11.09 8.71
N GLY A 92 -1.96 10.63 8.68
CA GLY A 92 -2.99 11.24 7.86
C GLY A 92 -4.18 10.32 7.61
N LYS A 93 -5.24 10.86 7.05
CA LYS A 93 -6.43 10.12 6.70
C LYS A 93 -6.40 9.71 5.24
N LYS A 94 -6.80 8.48 4.98
CA LYS A 94 -7.02 7.94 3.65
C LYS A 94 -8.52 7.87 3.40
N PHE A 95 -8.94 8.26 2.21
CA PHE A 95 -10.30 8.10 1.72
C PHE A 95 -10.28 7.32 0.40
N ASP A 96 -11.06 6.25 0.32
CA ASP A 96 -11.27 5.53 -0.92
C ASP A 96 -12.42 6.16 -1.70
N CYS A 97 -12.07 7.12 -2.55
CA CYS A 97 -13.03 7.84 -3.39
C CYS A 97 -13.59 7.01 -4.57
N GLY A 98 -13.17 5.76 -4.73
CA GLY A 98 -13.74 4.81 -5.68
C GLY A 98 -15.16 4.35 -5.30
N SER A 99 -15.53 4.50 -4.03
CA SER A 99 -16.89 4.27 -3.54
C SER A 99 -17.63 5.58 -3.30
N ARG A 100 -18.97 5.59 -3.49
CA ARG A 100 -19.81 6.77 -3.19
C ARG A 100 -19.69 7.20 -1.73
N HIS A 101 -19.65 6.24 -0.81
CA HIS A 101 -19.52 6.49 0.61
C HIS A 101 -18.15 7.11 0.95
N GLY A 102 -17.07 6.55 0.41
CA GLY A 102 -15.71 7.07 0.61
C GLY A 102 -15.54 8.50 0.05
N TYR A 103 -16.14 8.78 -1.11
CA TYR A 103 -16.15 10.11 -1.71
C TYR A 103 -16.88 11.14 -0.81
N VAL A 104 -18.08 10.81 -0.33
CA VAL A 104 -18.85 11.69 0.57
C VAL A 104 -18.10 11.92 1.88
N ASN A 105 -17.50 10.88 2.46
CA ASN A 105 -16.70 11.01 3.67
C ASN A 105 -15.48 11.93 3.48
N ALA A 106 -14.82 11.84 2.33
CA ALA A 106 -13.69 12.72 2.00
C ALA A 106 -14.14 14.19 1.96
N ILE A 107 -15.25 14.48 1.27
CA ILE A 107 -15.81 15.84 1.18
C ILE A 107 -16.21 16.36 2.55
N GLN A 108 -16.92 15.57 3.35
CA GLN A 108 -17.34 15.98 4.70
C GLN A 108 -16.16 16.26 5.61
N TYR A 109 -15.11 15.46 5.52
CA TYR A 109 -13.90 15.69 6.30
C TYR A 109 -13.22 17.00 5.89
N LEU A 110 -12.97 17.19 4.58
CA LEU A 110 -12.33 18.40 4.07
C LEU A 110 -13.16 19.65 4.33
N ALA A 111 -14.49 19.58 4.22
CA ALA A 111 -15.36 20.69 4.51
C ALA A 111 -15.26 21.15 5.97
N LYS A 112 -15.13 20.24 6.92
CA LYS A 112 -14.92 20.60 8.33
C LYS A 112 -13.58 21.29 8.55
N GLU A 113 -12.50 20.74 7.97
CA GLU A 113 -11.15 21.34 8.11
C GLU A 113 -11.04 22.73 7.47
N THR A 114 -11.83 23.01 6.41
CA THR A 114 -11.76 24.30 5.69
C THR A 114 -12.78 25.33 6.15
N LEU A 115 -13.82 24.93 6.89
CA LEU A 115 -14.86 25.85 7.39
C LEU A 115 -14.63 26.28 8.84
N ASP A 116 -13.70 25.63 9.54
CA ASP A 116 -13.29 26.01 10.90
C ASP A 116 -12.14 27.07 10.90
N ASP A 117 -11.73 27.56 9.73
CA ASP A 117 -10.86 28.72 9.51
C ASP A 117 -11.73 29.98 9.22
#